data_0b93b2c2a512eeaa22883b54113578e9
#
_entry.id   0b93b2c2a512eeaa22883b54113578e9
#
_cell.length_a   1.000
_cell.length_b   1.000
_cell.length_c   1.000
_cell.angle_alpha   90.00
_cell.angle_beta   90.00
_cell.angle_gamma   90.00
#
_symmetry.space_group_name_H-M   'P 1'
#
loop_
_entity.id
_entity.type
_entity.pdbx_description
1 polymer ?
#
loop_
_entity_poly.entity_id
_entity_poly.type
_entity_poly.pdbx_seq_one_letter_code
_entity_poly.pdbx_strand_id
1 'polypeptide(L)'
;MKILAIDPSSNFYETSTTGIILLDNEVEINHWLVGYGRDNFKAWYDEIGKNLEFDVVVTEKFTVRENDRARDNTPIQTIEMIQKCYPDTKLISNNEYKTTVPDELLKLLNLWKFPENGNHNDLRASARIGLHWAIMTEQREVIQAIGKRVIPEQE
;
A
#
# COMPACT_ATOMS: atom_id res chain seq x y z
N MET A 1 7.44 12.92 -5.65
CA MET A 1 7.90 11.82 -4.78
C MET A 1 7.25 10.53 -5.23
N LYS A 2 8.05 9.50 -5.45
CA LYS A 2 7.55 8.18 -5.81
C LYS A 2 7.44 7.30 -4.56
N ILE A 3 6.26 6.77 -4.32
CA ILE A 3 5.93 5.95 -3.15
C ILE A 3 5.58 4.55 -3.62
N LEU A 4 6.30 3.55 -3.13
CA LEU A 4 5.93 2.15 -3.32
C LEU A 4 5.16 1.72 -2.07
N ALA A 5 3.86 1.57 -2.21
CA ALA A 5 2.97 1.22 -1.12
C ALA A 5 2.54 -0.25 -1.22
N ILE A 6 2.61 -0.97 -0.12
CA ILE A 6 2.40 -2.41 -0.08
C ILE A 6 1.39 -2.76 1.01
N ASP A 7 0.32 -3.45 0.62
CA ASP A 7 -0.64 -4.06 1.53
C ASP A 7 -0.26 -5.54 1.70
N PRO A 8 0.29 -5.93 2.87
CA PRO A 8 0.81 -7.27 3.05
C PRO A 8 -0.30 -8.32 3.15
N SER A 9 -0.08 -9.45 2.49
CA SER A 9 -0.99 -10.59 2.53
C SER A 9 -0.78 -11.45 3.76
N SER A 10 -1.77 -12.31 4.03
CA SER A 10 -1.60 -13.48 4.90
C SER A 10 -0.47 -14.35 4.36
N ASN A 11 0.27 -15.02 5.25
CA ASN A 11 1.23 -16.07 4.90
C ASN A 11 0.63 -17.47 5.13
N PHE A 12 -0.68 -17.54 5.38
CA PHE A 12 -1.42 -18.75 5.67
C PHE A 12 -2.53 -19.02 4.65
N TYR A 13 -3.37 -18.01 4.36
CA TYR A 13 -4.50 -18.17 3.44
C TYR A 13 -4.07 -18.00 1.99
N GLU A 14 -4.15 -19.08 1.21
CA GLU A 14 -3.74 -19.10 -0.20
C GLU A 14 -4.53 -18.16 -1.11
N THR A 15 -5.73 -17.75 -0.68
CA THR A 15 -6.57 -16.80 -1.40
C THR A 15 -6.20 -15.35 -1.15
N SER A 16 -5.34 -15.08 -0.16
CA SER A 16 -4.88 -13.73 0.15
C SER A 16 -3.91 -13.23 -0.92
N THR A 17 -3.91 -11.94 -1.18
CA THR A 17 -2.98 -11.31 -2.12
C THR A 17 -2.29 -10.13 -1.48
N THR A 18 -1.05 -9.88 -1.89
CA THR A 18 -0.32 -8.67 -1.56
C THR A 18 -0.60 -7.64 -2.65
N GLY A 19 -1.19 -6.52 -2.27
CA GLY A 19 -1.40 -5.40 -3.17
C GLY A 19 -0.19 -4.49 -3.17
N ILE A 20 0.31 -4.14 -4.35
CA ILE A 20 1.47 -3.25 -4.50
C ILE A 20 1.12 -2.18 -5.51
N ILE A 21 1.34 -0.93 -5.13
CA ILE A 21 1.09 0.20 -6.02
C ILE A 21 2.28 1.16 -5.98
N LEU A 22 2.70 1.63 -7.14
CA LEU A 22 3.71 2.66 -7.27
C LEU A 22 3.01 3.95 -7.64
N LEU A 23 3.12 4.94 -6.75
CA LEU A 23 2.51 6.26 -6.92
C LEU A 23 3.57 7.32 -7.15
N ASP A 24 3.29 8.24 -8.07
CA ASP A 24 4.04 9.49 -8.18
C ASP A 24 3.09 10.64 -7.81
N ASN A 25 3.32 11.19 -6.62
CA ASN A 25 2.41 12.09 -5.94
C ASN A 25 1.07 11.39 -5.66
N GLU A 26 0.00 11.62 -6.40
CA GLU A 26 -1.28 10.91 -6.22
C GLU A 26 -1.66 10.05 -7.41
N VAL A 27 -0.78 10.00 -8.42
CA VAL A 27 -1.07 9.28 -9.66
C VAL A 27 -0.44 7.90 -9.61
N GLU A 28 -1.23 6.88 -9.95
CA GLU A 28 -0.73 5.53 -10.11
C GLU A 28 0.15 5.42 -11.34
N ILE A 29 1.39 4.96 -11.16
CA ILE A 29 2.31 4.64 -12.25
C ILE A 29 2.14 3.19 -12.67
N ASN A 30 2.08 2.28 -11.68
CA ASN A 30 1.92 0.86 -11.92
C ASN A 30 1.39 0.17 -10.66
N HIS A 31 0.86 -1.03 -10.83
CA HIS A 31 0.36 -1.82 -9.72
C HIS A 31 0.54 -3.32 -9.99
N TRP A 32 0.55 -4.11 -8.91
CA TRP A 32 0.69 -5.56 -8.98
C TRP A 32 -0.16 -6.22 -7.90
N LEU A 33 -0.83 -7.31 -8.25
CA LEU A 33 -1.42 -8.23 -7.29
C LEU A 33 -0.54 -9.46 -7.23
N VAL A 34 0.10 -9.66 -6.09
CA VAL A 34 1.03 -10.76 -5.87
C VAL A 34 0.34 -11.84 -5.02
N GLY A 35 0.59 -13.10 -5.32
CA GLY A 35 0.06 -14.21 -4.53
C GLY A 35 0.43 -14.11 -3.05
N TYR A 36 -0.24 -14.93 -2.24
CA TYR A 36 -0.11 -14.85 -0.79
C TYR A 36 1.31 -15.10 -0.29
N GLY A 37 1.62 -14.48 0.83
CA GLY A 37 2.74 -14.83 1.68
C GLY A 37 4.09 -14.26 1.26
N ARG A 38 5.06 -14.54 2.11
CA ARG A 38 6.42 -14.03 1.99
C ARG A 38 7.17 -14.57 0.78
N ASP A 39 6.93 -15.82 0.41
CA ASP A 39 7.69 -16.45 -0.67
C ASP A 39 7.27 -15.88 -2.03
N ASN A 40 5.98 -15.64 -2.24
CA ASN A 40 5.47 -14.99 -3.44
C ASN A 40 5.93 -13.53 -3.52
N PHE A 41 5.96 -12.84 -2.40
CA PHE A 41 6.50 -11.47 -2.37
C PHE A 41 7.98 -11.46 -2.75
N LYS A 42 8.77 -12.37 -2.19
CA LYS A 42 10.22 -12.48 -2.50
C LYS A 42 10.45 -12.76 -3.99
N ALA A 43 9.63 -13.63 -4.59
CA ALA A 43 9.71 -13.94 -6.02
C ALA A 43 9.41 -12.70 -6.86
N TRP A 44 8.38 -11.93 -6.51
CA TRP A 44 8.08 -10.65 -7.16
C TRP A 44 9.22 -9.65 -7.02
N TYR A 45 9.81 -9.56 -5.83
CA TYR A 45 10.95 -8.68 -5.58
C TYR A 45 12.15 -9.06 -6.44
N ASP A 46 12.47 -10.34 -6.53
CA ASP A 46 13.62 -10.81 -7.32
C ASP A 46 13.44 -10.55 -8.82
N GLU A 47 12.21 -10.64 -9.31
CA GLU A 47 11.89 -10.44 -10.73
C GLU A 47 11.69 -8.97 -11.08
N ILE A 48 10.95 -8.23 -10.26
CA ILE A 48 10.48 -6.88 -10.57
C ILE A 48 10.93 -5.86 -9.54
N GLY A 49 10.64 -6.11 -8.26
CA GLY A 49 10.71 -5.10 -7.20
C GLY A 49 12.09 -4.51 -6.97
N LYS A 50 13.14 -5.31 -7.10
CA LYS A 50 14.52 -4.85 -6.88
C LYS A 50 15.00 -3.86 -7.95
N ASN A 51 14.34 -3.81 -9.09
CA ASN A 51 14.70 -2.94 -10.22
C ASN A 51 13.83 -1.68 -10.30
N LEU A 52 12.85 -1.52 -9.41
CA LEU A 52 11.98 -0.35 -9.40
C LEU A 52 12.70 0.87 -8.82
N GLU A 53 12.41 2.02 -9.41
CA GLU A 53 12.85 3.32 -8.87
C GLU A 53 11.75 3.93 -8.03
N PHE A 54 12.07 4.30 -6.79
CA PHE A 54 11.15 4.94 -5.86
C PHE A 54 11.94 5.71 -4.81
N ASP A 55 11.25 6.62 -4.11
CA ASP A 55 11.85 7.39 -3.01
C ASP A 55 11.65 6.72 -1.65
N VAL A 56 10.51 6.04 -1.47
CA VAL A 56 10.16 5.43 -0.20
C VAL A 56 9.28 4.19 -0.41
N VAL A 57 9.45 3.20 0.46
CA VAL A 57 8.57 2.04 0.57
C VAL A 57 7.77 2.16 1.86
N VAL A 58 6.46 1.99 1.77
CA VAL A 58 5.54 2.08 2.91
C VAL A 58 4.70 0.83 2.98
N THR A 59 4.55 0.26 4.16
CA THR A 59 3.64 -0.84 4.41
C THR A 59 2.93 -0.65 5.74
N GLU A 60 1.91 -1.44 5.98
CA GLU A 60 1.11 -1.37 7.19
C GLU A 60 1.83 -2.03 8.36
N LYS A 61 1.77 -1.39 9.53
CA LYS A 61 2.20 -1.98 10.79
C LYS A 61 1.13 -2.98 11.25
N PHE A 62 1.55 -4.20 11.51
CA PHE A 62 0.66 -5.25 11.99
C PHE A 62 0.86 -5.49 13.48
N THR A 63 -0.26 -5.51 14.25
CA THR A 63 -0.23 -5.81 15.67
C THR A 63 -0.67 -7.25 15.89
N VAL A 64 0.22 -8.08 16.43
CA VAL A 64 -0.10 -9.45 16.81
C VAL A 64 -1.02 -9.45 18.03
N ARG A 65 -2.12 -10.21 17.95
CA ARG A 65 -3.06 -10.39 19.06
C ARG A 65 -2.96 -11.83 19.58
N GLU A 66 -2.24 -11.99 20.68
CA GLU A 66 -1.95 -13.31 21.25
C GLU A 66 -3.20 -14.03 21.80
N ASN A 67 -4.21 -13.27 22.24
CA ASN A 67 -5.41 -13.81 22.89
C ASN A 67 -6.57 -14.08 21.92
N ASP A 68 -6.42 -13.76 20.65
CA ASP A 68 -7.46 -13.97 19.64
C ASP A 68 -7.08 -15.16 18.74
N ARG A 69 -7.60 -16.34 19.08
CA ARG A 69 -7.29 -17.58 18.36
C ARG A 69 -7.88 -17.61 16.94
N ALA A 70 -8.89 -16.79 16.67
CA ALA A 70 -9.53 -16.74 15.36
C ALA A 70 -8.75 -15.84 14.39
N ARG A 71 -7.83 -15.02 14.90
CA ARG A 71 -7.10 -14.05 14.08
C ARG A 71 -5.88 -14.67 13.43
N ASP A 72 -5.73 -14.42 12.14
CA ASP A 72 -4.51 -14.73 11.41
C ASP A 72 -3.44 -13.69 11.72
N ASN A 73 -2.36 -14.11 12.38
CA ASN A 73 -1.21 -13.27 12.70
C ASN A 73 -0.05 -13.43 11.70
N THR A 74 -0.22 -14.25 10.66
CA THR A 74 0.84 -14.53 9.70
C THR A 74 1.22 -13.34 8.78
N PRO A 75 0.40 -12.28 8.60
CA PRO A 75 0.85 -11.12 7.83
C PRO A 75 2.16 -10.50 8.34
N ILE A 76 2.48 -10.69 9.64
CA ILE A 76 3.77 -10.23 10.18
C ILE A 76 4.96 -10.86 9.44
N GLN A 77 4.83 -12.11 8.99
CA GLN A 77 5.88 -12.81 8.26
C GLN A 77 6.08 -12.20 6.86
N THR A 78 4.99 -11.80 6.22
CA THR A 78 5.04 -11.08 4.93
C THR A 78 5.70 -9.71 5.11
N ILE A 79 5.33 -8.98 6.17
CA ILE A 79 5.94 -7.68 6.50
C ILE A 79 7.45 -7.83 6.76
N GLU A 80 7.85 -8.85 7.50
CA GLU A 80 9.27 -9.12 7.76
C GLU A 80 10.04 -9.35 6.46
N MET A 81 9.44 -10.06 5.49
CA MET A 81 10.05 -10.25 4.18
C MET A 81 10.14 -8.92 3.41
N ILE A 82 9.11 -8.09 3.47
CA ILE A 82 9.13 -6.75 2.86
C ILE A 82 10.29 -5.93 3.43
N GLN A 83 10.46 -5.93 4.74
CA GLN A 83 11.54 -5.21 5.42
C GLN A 83 12.92 -5.79 5.08
N LYS A 84 13.00 -7.09 4.86
CA LYS A 84 14.25 -7.74 4.45
C LYS A 84 14.64 -7.36 3.03
N CYS A 85 13.67 -7.30 2.12
CA CYS A 85 13.90 -6.88 0.74
C CYS A 85 14.15 -5.37 0.62
N TYR A 86 13.43 -4.58 1.39
CA TYR A 86 13.51 -3.13 1.43
C TYR A 86 13.81 -2.67 2.87
N PRO A 87 15.08 -2.62 3.29
CA PRO A 87 15.43 -2.34 4.70
C PRO A 87 14.93 -1.00 5.24
N ASP A 88 14.74 -0.01 4.36
CA ASP A 88 14.28 1.32 4.77
C ASP A 88 12.74 1.47 4.73
N THR A 89 12.00 0.37 4.66
CA THR A 89 10.55 0.38 4.64
C THR A 89 9.97 1.12 5.85
N LYS A 90 9.04 2.05 5.57
CA LYS A 90 8.31 2.77 6.61
C LYS A 90 7.07 1.98 6.98
N LEU A 91 6.85 1.81 8.27
CA LEU A 91 5.64 1.16 8.80
C LEU A 91 4.68 2.24 9.27
N ILE A 92 3.41 2.12 8.87
CA ILE A 92 2.38 3.06 9.30
C ILE A 92 1.21 2.31 9.95
N SER A 93 0.73 2.86 11.06
CA SER A 93 -0.47 2.34 11.70
C SER A 93 -1.70 2.59 10.83
N ASN A 94 -2.63 1.63 10.80
CA ASN A 94 -3.89 1.80 10.10
C ASN A 94 -4.93 2.60 10.90
N ASN A 95 -4.57 3.09 12.09
CA ASN A 95 -5.45 3.94 12.88
C ASN A 95 -5.82 5.20 12.10
N GLU A 96 -7.13 5.44 11.98
CA GLU A 96 -7.68 6.62 11.29
C GLU A 96 -7.35 6.71 9.80
N TYR A 97 -6.75 5.68 9.18
CA TYR A 97 -6.36 5.80 7.78
C TYR A 97 -7.56 5.93 6.84
N LYS A 98 -8.73 5.37 7.19
CA LYS A 98 -9.97 5.57 6.43
C LYS A 98 -10.57 6.96 6.64
N THR A 99 -10.28 7.61 7.74
CA THR A 99 -10.68 9.00 7.99
C THR A 99 -9.79 9.96 7.19
N THR A 100 -8.48 9.72 7.20
CA THR A 100 -7.50 10.53 6.48
C THR A 100 -7.62 10.34 4.96
N VAL A 101 -7.83 9.09 4.52
CA VAL A 101 -7.96 8.72 3.11
C VAL A 101 -9.26 7.94 2.93
N PRO A 102 -10.42 8.62 2.88
CA PRO A 102 -11.70 7.95 2.68
C PRO A 102 -11.86 7.40 1.26
N ASP A 103 -12.81 6.51 1.08
CA ASP A 103 -13.10 5.88 -0.21
C ASP A 103 -13.34 6.92 -1.32
N GLU A 104 -14.04 8.00 -0.99
CA GLU A 104 -14.33 9.10 -1.93
C GLU A 104 -13.06 9.73 -2.49
N LEU A 105 -12.02 9.86 -1.67
CA LEU A 105 -10.74 10.39 -2.11
C LEU A 105 -10.07 9.43 -3.11
N LEU A 106 -10.08 8.14 -2.82
CA LEU A 106 -9.53 7.13 -3.74
C LEU A 106 -10.26 7.16 -5.09
N LYS A 107 -11.58 7.29 -5.07
CA LYS A 107 -12.39 7.40 -6.29
C LYS A 107 -12.03 8.66 -7.09
N LEU A 108 -11.87 9.78 -6.39
CA LEU A 108 -11.51 11.05 -7.02
C LEU A 108 -10.12 11.00 -7.69
N LEU A 109 -9.18 10.27 -7.08
CA LEU A 109 -7.81 10.12 -7.58
C LEU A 109 -7.64 8.97 -8.58
N ASN A 110 -8.73 8.32 -8.98
CA ASN A 110 -8.72 7.13 -9.86
C ASN A 110 -7.93 5.95 -9.28
N LEU A 111 -8.01 5.78 -7.96
CA LEU A 111 -7.35 4.69 -7.23
C LEU A 111 -8.38 3.71 -6.67
N TRP A 112 -9.53 3.58 -7.33
CA TRP A 112 -10.63 2.74 -6.87
C TRP A 112 -10.85 1.52 -7.75
N LYS A 113 -10.79 1.68 -9.08
CA LYS A 113 -10.97 0.60 -10.05
C LYS A 113 -9.67 0.34 -10.78
N PHE A 114 -9.31 -0.92 -10.89
CA PHE A 114 -8.11 -1.38 -11.57
C PHE A 114 -8.51 -2.37 -12.68
N PRO A 115 -7.72 -2.48 -13.77
CA PRO A 115 -8.12 -3.28 -14.93
C PRO A 115 -8.13 -4.79 -14.71
N GLU A 116 -7.51 -5.30 -13.64
CA GLU A 116 -7.44 -6.74 -13.37
C GLU A 116 -8.76 -7.30 -12.87
N ASN A 117 -9.08 -8.51 -13.29
CA ASN A 117 -10.13 -9.33 -12.70
C ASN A 117 -9.61 -9.90 -11.40
N GLY A 118 -9.85 -9.23 -10.27
CA GLY A 118 -9.34 -9.68 -8.99
C GLY A 118 -9.79 -8.81 -7.84
N ASN A 119 -9.11 -8.97 -6.71
CA ASN A 119 -9.44 -8.27 -5.48
C ASN A 119 -8.90 -6.84 -5.51
N HIS A 120 -9.71 -5.91 -6.01
CA HIS A 120 -9.36 -4.49 -6.01
C HIS A 120 -9.16 -3.92 -4.60
N ASN A 121 -9.70 -4.59 -3.57
CA ASN A 121 -9.57 -4.13 -2.19
C ASN A 121 -8.11 -4.05 -1.73
N ASP A 122 -7.27 -4.98 -2.16
CA ASP A 122 -5.86 -4.98 -1.77
C ASP A 122 -5.09 -3.83 -2.45
N LEU A 123 -5.43 -3.49 -3.68
CA LEU A 123 -4.85 -2.33 -4.37
C LEU A 123 -5.35 -1.01 -3.79
N ARG A 124 -6.64 -0.94 -3.42
CA ARG A 124 -7.20 0.22 -2.71
C ARG A 124 -6.52 0.41 -1.36
N ALA A 125 -6.29 -0.67 -0.63
CA ALA A 125 -5.59 -0.64 0.65
C ALA A 125 -4.15 -0.15 0.48
N SER A 126 -3.44 -0.63 -0.54
CA SER A 126 -2.09 -0.16 -0.85
C SER A 126 -2.06 1.34 -1.13
N ALA A 127 -2.95 1.83 -1.97
CA ALA A 127 -3.05 3.26 -2.29
C ALA A 127 -3.33 4.07 -1.02
N ARG A 128 -4.24 3.59 -0.18
CA ARG A 128 -4.57 4.25 1.09
C ARG A 128 -3.38 4.32 2.03
N ILE A 129 -2.61 3.23 2.14
CA ILE A 129 -1.39 3.18 2.96
C ILE A 129 -0.40 4.25 2.51
N GLY A 130 -0.13 4.34 1.22
CA GLY A 130 0.81 5.31 0.68
C GLY A 130 0.38 6.75 0.89
N LEU A 131 -0.88 7.06 0.61
CA LEU A 131 -1.43 8.41 0.77
C LEU A 131 -1.52 8.80 2.25
N HIS A 132 -1.94 7.89 3.11
CA HIS A 132 -2.00 8.14 4.55
C HIS A 132 -0.62 8.46 5.12
N TRP A 133 0.39 7.68 4.74
CA TRP A 133 1.77 7.98 5.15
C TRP A 133 2.20 9.38 4.68
N ALA A 134 1.92 9.73 3.43
CA ALA A 134 2.30 11.02 2.88
C ALA A 134 1.63 12.19 3.63
N ILE A 135 0.35 12.04 3.97
CA ILE A 135 -0.40 13.06 4.71
C ILE A 135 0.12 13.17 6.15
N MET A 136 0.29 12.04 6.83
CA MET A 136 0.72 12.04 8.24
C MET A 136 2.17 12.49 8.43
N THR A 137 3.02 12.30 7.43
CA THR A 137 4.41 12.79 7.45
C THR A 137 4.57 14.16 6.77
N GLU A 138 3.47 14.79 6.42
CA GLU A 138 3.44 16.14 5.83
C GLU A 138 4.29 16.26 4.56
N GLN A 139 4.17 15.28 3.66
CA GLN A 139 4.82 15.33 2.36
C GLN A 139 4.13 16.39 1.50
N ARG A 140 4.68 17.58 1.53
CA ARG A 140 4.06 18.79 0.97
C ARG A 140 3.68 18.63 -0.50
N GLU A 141 4.56 18.05 -1.29
CA GLU A 141 4.35 17.84 -2.72
C GLU A 141 3.11 16.97 -2.99
N VAL A 142 2.97 15.87 -2.24
CA VAL A 142 1.82 14.95 -2.35
C VAL A 142 0.53 15.65 -1.88
N ILE A 143 0.58 16.35 -0.75
CA ILE A 143 -0.57 17.07 -0.19
C ILE A 143 -1.06 18.14 -1.16
N GLN A 144 -0.16 18.89 -1.77
CA GLN A 144 -0.51 19.92 -2.78
C GLN A 144 -1.14 19.30 -4.01
N ALA A 145 -0.61 18.15 -4.48
CA ALA A 145 -1.15 17.45 -5.63
C ALA A 145 -2.57 16.94 -5.36
N ILE A 146 -2.81 16.37 -4.18
CA ILE A 146 -4.14 15.96 -3.75
C ILE A 146 -5.08 17.16 -3.67
N GLY A 147 -4.63 18.27 -3.07
CA GLY A 147 -5.42 19.50 -2.94
C GLY A 147 -5.91 20.03 -4.27
N LYS A 148 -5.08 20.01 -5.30
CA LYS A 148 -5.46 20.45 -6.65
C LYS A 148 -6.55 19.57 -7.27
N ARG A 149 -6.61 18.30 -6.91
CA ARG A 149 -7.63 17.37 -7.41
C ARG A 149 -8.95 17.51 -6.65
N VAL A 150 -8.86 17.78 -5.35
CA VAL A 150 -10.03 17.90 -4.45
C VAL A 150 -10.69 19.27 -4.59
N ILE A 151 -9.89 20.34 -4.76
CA ILE A 151 -10.37 21.70 -4.92
C ILE A 151 -9.95 22.19 -6.32
N PRO A 152 -10.75 21.91 -7.36
CA PRO A 152 -10.41 22.36 -8.70
C PRO A 152 -10.34 23.89 -8.73
N GLU A 153 -9.36 24.41 -9.48
CA GLU A 153 -9.21 25.85 -9.66
C GLU A 153 -10.50 26.42 -10.25
N GLN A 154 -11.02 27.44 -9.58
CA GLN A 154 -12.13 28.23 -10.14
C GLN A 154 -11.53 29.24 -11.11
N GLU A 155 -11.90 29.10 -12.34
CA GLU A 155 -11.57 30.13 -13.32
C GLU A 155 -12.35 31.41 -13.06
#